data_c01de7e7f91e65b4f4e875e04176f562
#
_entry.id   c01de7e7f91e65b4f4e875e04176f562
#
_cell.length_a   1.000
_cell.length_b   1.000
_cell.length_c   1.000
_cell.angle_alpha   90.00
_cell.angle_beta   90.00
_cell.angle_gamma   90.00
#
_symmetry.space_group_name_H-M   'P 1'
#
loop_
_entity.id
_entity.type
_entity.pdbx_description
1 polymer ?
#
loop_
_entity_poly.entity_id
_entity_poly.type
_entity_poly.pdbx_seq_one_letter_code
_entity_poly.pdbx_strand_id
1 'polypeptide(L)'
;MGGIGVSCSFNKIKDSVKQKIDSMGDKGTYGVSASHPLAVEEGMKVLKNGGSAVDAAIVVSYVLGVVELHASGIGGGGGMLIISKDKETFIDYRETTPYFTGNQKPHIGVPGFVAGMEYIHDNYGSLPMGELLQPAINYAEKGFKVDDSLTMRLDLAKPRIYSDKLSIFYPNGEPIETGETLIQTDLARTLKKIQKEGAKGFYEGGVARAISKTAKISLEDIKGYKVEVRKPVKGNYMGYDVYTAPPPFSGVTLLQMLKLAEKKEVYKDVDHTATYMSKMEEISRIAYQDRKKNLGDPNYVNMDPNKMVSDKYISTMKNENGDALSEAEHESTTHFVIIDRDGTVVSSTNTLSNFFGTGKYTAGFFLNNQLQNFGSEGFNSYEPGKRSRTFMAPTVLKKDGETIGIGSPGGNRIPQILTPILDKYTHGKGSLQDIINEYRFTFEKNTAYTEIQLSSEVKNELSRKGLNVKKKVSPAFFGGVQA
;
A
#
# COMPACT_ATOMS: atom_id res chain seq x y z
N MET A 1 0.36 16.05 -37.52
CA MET A 1 1.82 15.89 -37.26
C MET A 1 2.07 16.40 -35.84
N GLY A 2 2.65 15.59 -34.96
CA GLY A 2 3.04 16.04 -33.62
C GLY A 2 2.71 15.05 -32.49
N GLY A 3 3.18 13.81 -32.61
CA GLY A 3 3.02 12.78 -31.60
C GLY A 3 4.33 12.05 -31.31
N ILE A 4 5.36 12.76 -30.85
CA ILE A 4 6.63 12.15 -30.43
C ILE A 4 7.20 13.04 -29.31
N GLY A 5 7.00 12.70 -28.08
CA GLY A 5 7.60 13.48 -26.98
C GLY A 5 7.60 12.80 -25.62
N VAL A 6 6.64 11.96 -25.31
CA VAL A 6 6.46 11.46 -23.93
C VAL A 6 7.16 10.12 -23.68
N SER A 7 7.36 9.30 -24.72
CA SER A 7 8.05 8.00 -24.59
C SER A 7 9.56 8.12 -24.32
N CYS A 8 10.20 9.18 -24.78
CA CYS A 8 11.66 9.36 -24.68
C CYS A 8 12.15 9.75 -23.25
N SER A 9 11.30 10.38 -22.47
CA SER A 9 11.65 10.84 -21.11
C SER A 9 11.64 9.67 -20.12
N PHE A 10 10.66 8.77 -20.22
CA PHE A 10 10.57 7.58 -19.37
C PHE A 10 11.72 6.58 -19.61
N ASN A 11 12.13 6.40 -20.87
CA ASN A 11 13.25 5.51 -21.19
C ASN A 11 14.60 6.06 -20.69
N LYS A 12 14.84 7.37 -20.75
CA LYS A 12 16.07 7.98 -20.20
C LYS A 12 16.20 7.84 -18.69
N ILE A 13 15.09 7.93 -17.94
CA ILE A 13 15.07 7.68 -16.49
C ILE A 13 15.33 6.19 -16.22
N LYS A 14 14.71 5.28 -16.97
CA LYS A 14 14.97 3.83 -16.86
C LYS A 14 16.43 3.49 -17.10
N ASP A 15 17.05 4.05 -18.12
CA ASP A 15 18.44 3.77 -18.47
C ASP A 15 19.43 4.33 -17.44
N SER A 16 19.16 5.50 -16.87
CA SER A 16 20.01 6.09 -15.83
C SER A 16 19.93 5.34 -14.49
N VAL A 17 18.77 4.82 -14.14
CA VAL A 17 18.57 3.97 -12.94
C VAL A 17 19.22 2.61 -13.17
N LYS A 18 19.05 2.00 -14.34
CA LYS A 18 19.68 0.71 -14.68
C LYS A 18 21.21 0.81 -14.70
N GLN A 19 21.80 1.86 -15.32
CA GLN A 19 23.25 2.09 -15.28
C GLN A 19 23.79 2.33 -13.87
N LYS A 20 23.03 2.98 -12.97
CA LYS A 20 23.43 3.14 -11.56
C LYS A 20 23.37 1.82 -10.79
N ILE A 21 22.39 0.95 -11.07
CA ILE A 21 22.28 -0.37 -10.44
C ILE A 21 23.40 -1.31 -10.93
N ASP A 22 23.67 -1.35 -12.24
CA ASP A 22 24.69 -2.21 -12.85
C ASP A 22 26.14 -1.82 -12.45
N SER A 23 26.38 -0.58 -11.99
CA SER A 23 27.71 -0.11 -11.55
C SER A 23 28.05 -0.44 -10.09
N MET A 24 27.15 -1.10 -9.34
CA MET A 24 27.29 -1.39 -7.91
C MET A 24 27.52 -2.90 -7.64
N GLY A 25 28.34 -3.57 -8.46
CA GLY A 25 28.78 -4.93 -8.17
C GLY A 25 29.61 -5.00 -6.88
N ASP A 26 29.17 -5.77 -5.97
CA ASP A 26 29.77 -6.75 -5.07
C ASP A 26 29.41 -6.64 -3.58
N LYS A 27 29.02 -7.77 -3.00
CA LYS A 27 28.77 -8.14 -1.60
C LYS A 27 27.46 -7.67 -0.96
N GLY A 28 26.46 -8.58 -0.96
CA GLY A 28 25.21 -8.44 -0.24
C GLY A 28 24.29 -7.42 -0.92
N THR A 29 23.41 -7.88 -1.77
CA THR A 29 22.46 -7.03 -2.50
C THR A 29 21.61 -6.27 -1.49
N TYR A 30 21.65 -4.96 -1.50
CA TYR A 30 20.76 -4.10 -0.73
C TYR A 30 20.09 -3.11 -1.67
N GLY A 31 18.88 -2.70 -1.32
CA GLY A 31 18.15 -1.80 -2.19
C GLY A 31 16.84 -1.29 -1.61
N VAL A 32 16.30 -0.28 -2.26
CA VAL A 32 15.02 0.35 -1.97
C VAL A 32 14.19 0.39 -3.24
N SER A 33 12.99 -0.16 -3.20
CA SER A 33 11.95 0.01 -4.21
C SER A 33 10.79 0.79 -3.62
N ALA A 34 10.51 1.97 -4.15
CA ALA A 34 9.41 2.83 -3.73
C ALA A 34 8.92 3.68 -4.92
N SER A 35 7.71 4.20 -4.82
CA SER A 35 7.05 4.93 -5.92
C SER A 35 7.68 6.29 -6.25
N HIS A 36 8.33 6.95 -5.26
CA HIS A 36 8.88 8.28 -5.45
C HIS A 36 10.42 8.30 -5.38
N PRO A 37 11.12 8.90 -6.40
CA PRO A 37 12.58 8.90 -6.46
C PRO A 37 13.28 9.49 -5.22
N LEU A 38 12.73 10.56 -4.65
CA LEU A 38 13.29 11.19 -3.43
C LEU A 38 13.27 10.23 -2.23
N ALA A 39 12.23 9.42 -2.10
CA ALA A 39 12.17 8.41 -1.04
C ALA A 39 13.18 7.29 -1.25
N VAL A 40 13.36 6.83 -2.49
CA VAL A 40 14.41 5.86 -2.87
C VAL A 40 15.79 6.40 -2.55
N GLU A 41 16.06 7.65 -2.93
CA GLU A 41 17.36 8.30 -2.69
C GLU A 41 17.70 8.36 -1.20
N GLU A 42 16.75 8.80 -0.36
CA GLU A 42 17.00 8.92 1.08
C GLU A 42 17.13 7.54 1.76
N GLY A 43 16.29 6.57 1.40
CA GLY A 43 16.43 5.20 1.90
C GLY A 43 17.78 4.57 1.50
N MET A 44 18.21 4.78 0.26
CA MET A 44 19.52 4.32 -0.21
C MET A 44 20.70 5.01 0.50
N LYS A 45 20.58 6.28 0.88
CA LYS A 45 21.59 6.97 1.71
C LYS A 45 21.74 6.29 3.07
N VAL A 46 20.64 5.92 3.72
CA VAL A 46 20.66 5.20 5.00
C VAL A 46 21.42 3.87 4.84
N LEU A 47 21.03 3.05 3.86
CA LEU A 47 21.67 1.74 3.63
C LEU A 47 23.16 1.86 3.26
N LYS A 48 23.55 2.85 2.46
CA LYS A 48 24.96 3.12 2.10
C LYS A 48 25.79 3.49 3.31
N ASN A 49 25.22 4.23 4.24
CA ASN A 49 25.88 4.67 5.47
C ASN A 49 25.86 3.61 6.59
N GLY A 50 25.38 2.40 6.31
CA GLY A 50 25.39 1.27 7.25
C GLY A 50 24.16 1.17 8.15
N GLY A 51 23.11 1.95 7.90
CA GLY A 51 21.80 1.78 8.56
C GLY A 51 21.08 0.52 8.09
N SER A 52 20.16 0.03 8.91
CA SER A 52 19.38 -1.18 8.65
C SER A 52 18.23 -0.94 7.65
N ALA A 53 17.61 -2.02 7.15
CA ALA A 53 16.38 -1.95 6.36
C ALA A 53 15.24 -1.24 7.12
N VAL A 54 15.22 -1.38 8.44
CA VAL A 54 14.22 -0.73 9.30
C VAL A 54 14.46 0.78 9.41
N ASP A 55 15.70 1.22 9.60
CA ASP A 55 16.04 2.65 9.58
C ASP A 55 15.67 3.29 8.24
N ALA A 56 16.03 2.63 7.14
CA ALA A 56 15.67 3.08 5.80
C ALA A 56 14.14 3.12 5.60
N ALA A 57 13.40 2.14 6.15
CA ALA A 57 11.93 2.10 6.06
C ALA A 57 11.25 3.26 6.79
N ILE A 58 11.79 3.68 7.94
CA ILE A 58 11.30 4.85 8.67
C ILE A 58 11.51 6.13 7.84
N VAL A 59 12.72 6.34 7.30
CA VAL A 59 13.02 7.47 6.43
C VAL A 59 12.09 7.49 5.20
N VAL A 60 11.99 6.36 4.49
CA VAL A 60 11.14 6.23 3.29
C VAL A 60 9.68 6.52 3.63
N SER A 61 9.17 6.00 4.77
CA SER A 61 7.78 6.24 5.21
C SER A 61 7.49 7.73 5.44
N TYR A 62 8.37 8.44 6.16
CA TYR A 62 8.19 9.88 6.41
C TYR A 62 8.38 10.73 5.15
N VAL A 63 9.37 10.41 4.30
CA VAL A 63 9.59 11.13 3.04
C VAL A 63 8.39 10.96 2.12
N LEU A 64 7.88 9.73 1.94
CA LEU A 64 6.65 9.49 1.15
C LEU A 64 5.46 10.27 1.71
N GLY A 65 5.32 10.37 3.03
CA GLY A 65 4.29 11.20 3.66
C GLY A 65 4.37 12.70 3.35
N VAL A 66 5.53 13.18 2.88
CA VAL A 66 5.75 14.58 2.43
C VAL A 66 5.56 14.70 0.92
N VAL A 67 6.15 13.80 0.12
CA VAL A 67 6.20 13.93 -1.34
C VAL A 67 5.03 13.23 -2.06
N GLU A 68 4.45 12.20 -1.44
CA GLU A 68 3.22 11.52 -1.87
C GLU A 68 2.06 11.73 -0.86
N LEU A 69 1.94 12.95 -0.38
CA LEU A 69 0.94 13.36 0.63
C LEU A 69 -0.53 13.04 0.24
N HIS A 70 -0.76 12.72 -1.01
CA HIS A 70 -2.05 12.24 -1.50
C HIS A 70 -2.33 10.77 -1.14
N ALA A 71 -1.28 9.97 -0.93
CA ALA A 71 -1.38 8.53 -0.75
C ALA A 71 -1.17 8.08 0.70
N SER A 72 -0.24 8.70 1.42
CA SER A 72 0.13 8.33 2.79
C SER A 72 0.55 9.55 3.61
N GLY A 73 0.86 9.34 4.88
CA GLY A 73 1.38 10.38 5.78
C GLY A 73 0.91 10.23 7.21
N ILE A 74 1.33 11.19 8.04
CA ILE A 74 1.13 11.14 9.50
C ILE A 74 -0.34 11.17 9.95
N GLY A 75 -1.27 11.56 9.06
CA GLY A 75 -2.72 11.53 9.34
C GLY A 75 -3.40 10.20 8.99
N GLY A 76 -2.64 9.18 8.61
CA GLY A 76 -3.09 7.85 8.25
C GLY A 76 -2.51 6.74 9.09
N GLY A 77 -2.34 5.59 8.46
CA GLY A 77 -1.76 4.40 9.07
C GLY A 77 -1.20 3.44 8.02
N GLY A 78 -0.94 2.21 8.44
CA GLY A 78 -0.37 1.20 7.58
C GLY A 78 0.00 -0.09 8.28
N GLY A 79 0.86 -0.87 7.63
CA GLY A 79 1.45 -2.07 8.19
C GLY A 79 2.80 -2.38 7.59
N MET A 80 3.69 -2.89 8.41
CA MET A 80 5.06 -3.20 8.04
C MET A 80 5.39 -4.65 8.38
N LEU A 81 5.76 -5.41 7.36
CA LEU A 81 6.28 -6.76 7.47
C LEU A 81 7.81 -6.69 7.52
N ILE A 82 8.40 -7.23 8.58
CA ILE A 82 9.85 -7.27 8.79
C ILE A 82 10.24 -8.74 8.87
N ILE A 83 11.07 -9.18 7.93
CA ILE A 83 11.60 -10.54 7.86
C ILE A 83 13.12 -10.50 7.89
N SER A 84 13.70 -11.01 8.96
CA SER A 84 15.15 -11.18 9.09
C SER A 84 15.49 -12.66 9.31
N LYS A 85 16.76 -12.94 9.56
CA LYS A 85 17.22 -14.30 9.90
C LYS A 85 16.54 -14.84 11.17
N ASP A 86 16.34 -13.97 12.17
CA ASP A 86 15.93 -14.35 13.52
C ASP A 86 14.53 -13.84 13.88
N LYS A 87 13.93 -13.01 13.06
CA LYS A 87 12.64 -12.37 13.36
C LYS A 87 11.72 -12.34 12.15
N GLU A 88 10.48 -12.68 12.41
CA GLU A 88 9.35 -12.60 11.51
C GLU A 88 8.22 -11.89 12.22
N THR A 89 8.00 -10.64 11.89
CA THR A 89 7.00 -9.82 12.60
C THR A 89 6.23 -8.92 11.64
N PHE A 90 5.02 -8.63 12.01
CA PHE A 90 4.16 -7.68 11.35
C PHE A 90 3.71 -6.61 12.33
N ILE A 91 3.97 -5.35 12.03
CA ILE A 91 3.57 -4.20 12.85
C ILE A 91 2.34 -3.57 12.20
N ASP A 92 1.20 -3.69 12.87
CA ASP A 92 -0.08 -3.13 12.45
C ASP A 92 -0.30 -1.78 13.15
N TYR A 93 -0.10 -0.70 12.41
CA TYR A 93 -0.37 0.67 12.83
C TYR A 93 -1.50 1.30 12.01
N ARG A 94 -2.51 0.46 11.65
CA ARG A 94 -3.74 0.93 11.01
C ARG A 94 -4.55 1.81 11.95
N GLU A 95 -5.34 2.65 11.36
CA GLU A 95 -6.27 3.51 12.07
C GLU A 95 -7.31 2.69 12.82
N THR A 96 -7.65 3.15 14.01
CA THR A 96 -8.72 2.55 14.84
C THR A 96 -9.96 3.42 14.87
N THR A 97 -11.11 2.81 15.06
CA THR A 97 -12.32 3.55 15.42
C THR A 97 -12.15 4.20 16.79
N PRO A 98 -12.59 5.44 16.98
CA PRO A 98 -12.64 6.03 18.32
C PRO A 98 -13.70 5.32 19.19
N TYR A 99 -13.49 5.33 20.50
CA TYR A 99 -14.44 4.77 21.47
C TYR A 99 -15.63 5.71 21.73
N PHE A 100 -15.37 7.03 21.63
CA PHE A 100 -16.36 8.06 21.93
C PHE A 100 -16.82 8.77 20.67
N THR A 101 -17.86 8.24 20.00
CA THR A 101 -18.32 8.75 18.68
C THR A 101 -19.65 9.52 18.73
N GLY A 102 -20.32 9.57 19.87
CA GLY A 102 -21.69 10.07 19.93
C GLY A 102 -22.62 9.24 19.01
N ASN A 103 -23.62 9.90 18.41
CA ASN A 103 -24.61 9.25 17.54
C ASN A 103 -24.19 9.17 16.06
N GLN A 104 -23.00 9.65 15.67
CA GLN A 104 -22.55 9.66 14.28
C GLN A 104 -21.37 8.71 14.09
N LYS A 105 -21.42 7.86 13.06
CA LYS A 105 -20.26 7.06 12.64
C LYS A 105 -19.23 8.00 12.01
N PRO A 106 -18.01 8.15 12.58
CA PRO A 106 -16.98 8.97 11.99
C PRO A 106 -16.43 8.31 10.73
N HIS A 107 -15.92 9.12 9.81
CA HIS A 107 -15.20 8.63 8.63
C HIS A 107 -13.68 8.54 8.88
N ILE A 108 -13.19 9.31 9.85
CA ILE A 108 -11.78 9.42 10.20
C ILE A 108 -11.48 8.48 11.36
N GLY A 109 -10.51 7.58 11.17
CA GLY A 109 -9.94 6.78 12.24
C GLY A 109 -8.86 7.56 12.99
N VAL A 110 -8.57 7.13 14.23
CA VAL A 110 -7.43 7.63 14.98
C VAL A 110 -6.16 7.27 14.23
N PRO A 111 -5.33 8.23 13.79
CA PRO A 111 -4.14 7.95 13.00
C PRO A 111 -3.13 7.11 13.77
N GLY A 112 -2.54 6.12 13.12
CA GLY A 112 -1.58 5.21 13.73
C GLY A 112 -0.14 5.36 13.26
N PHE A 113 0.08 6.10 12.16
CA PHE A 113 1.38 6.18 11.50
C PHE A 113 2.53 6.57 12.45
N VAL A 114 2.39 7.65 13.21
CA VAL A 114 3.47 8.16 14.07
C VAL A 114 3.81 7.18 15.19
N ALA A 115 2.80 6.59 15.85
CA ALA A 115 3.01 5.55 16.85
C ALA A 115 3.64 4.29 16.27
N GLY A 116 3.26 3.93 15.02
CA GLY A 116 3.86 2.83 14.28
C GLY A 116 5.35 3.04 14.05
N MET A 117 5.73 4.21 13.54
CA MET A 117 7.14 4.53 13.29
C MET A 117 7.97 4.60 14.57
N GLU A 118 7.44 5.17 15.67
CA GLU A 118 8.11 5.17 16.96
C GLU A 118 8.29 3.74 17.49
N TYR A 119 7.23 2.91 17.47
CA TYR A 119 7.33 1.52 17.90
C TYR A 119 8.37 0.72 17.09
N ILE A 120 8.37 0.89 15.77
CA ILE A 120 9.31 0.23 14.87
C ILE A 120 10.74 0.67 15.16
N HIS A 121 10.96 1.97 15.38
CA HIS A 121 12.26 2.53 15.75
C HIS A 121 12.76 1.95 17.09
N ASP A 122 11.94 2.00 18.13
CA ASP A 122 12.33 1.60 19.49
C ASP A 122 12.64 0.11 19.63
N ASN A 123 12.07 -0.74 18.76
CA ASN A 123 12.24 -2.19 18.84
C ASN A 123 13.15 -2.77 17.77
N TYR A 124 13.37 -2.08 16.65
CA TYR A 124 14.08 -2.61 15.48
C TYR A 124 15.02 -1.59 14.81
N GLY A 125 14.94 -0.31 15.15
CA GLY A 125 15.82 0.75 14.64
C GLY A 125 17.21 0.70 15.26
N SER A 126 18.19 1.27 14.58
CA SER A 126 19.58 1.37 15.05
C SER A 126 20.13 2.79 15.02
N LEU A 127 19.58 3.67 14.18
CA LEU A 127 20.00 5.06 14.07
C LEU A 127 19.07 5.98 14.89
N PRO A 128 19.56 7.16 15.34
CA PRO A 128 18.73 8.10 16.10
C PRO A 128 17.51 8.55 15.30
N MET A 129 16.30 8.50 15.91
CA MET A 129 15.04 8.89 15.27
C MET A 129 15.08 10.32 14.70
N GLY A 130 15.81 11.22 15.38
CA GLY A 130 15.98 12.60 14.90
C GLY A 130 16.69 12.71 13.55
N GLU A 131 17.64 11.83 13.28
CA GLU A 131 18.34 11.76 11.99
C GLU A 131 17.43 11.17 10.93
N LEU A 132 16.61 10.15 11.27
CA LEU A 132 15.68 9.50 10.36
C LEU A 132 14.53 10.43 9.90
N LEU A 133 14.10 11.40 10.74
CA LEU A 133 13.08 12.38 10.36
C LEU A 133 13.63 13.56 9.54
N GLN A 134 14.92 13.83 9.64
CA GLN A 134 15.52 15.04 9.08
C GLN A 134 15.29 15.20 7.56
N PRO A 135 15.40 14.14 6.72
CA PRO A 135 15.11 14.25 5.29
C PRO A 135 13.68 14.73 5.00
N ALA A 136 12.68 14.15 5.67
CA ALA A 136 11.29 14.55 5.53
C ALA A 136 11.05 16.01 5.96
N ILE A 137 11.66 16.44 7.07
CA ILE A 137 11.62 17.84 7.53
C ILE A 137 12.22 18.76 6.47
N ASN A 138 13.35 18.39 5.88
CA ASN A 138 14.01 19.18 4.85
C ASN A 138 13.13 19.38 3.61
N TYR A 139 12.49 18.30 3.10
CA TYR A 139 11.57 18.39 1.96
C TYR A 139 10.31 19.20 2.29
N ALA A 140 9.78 19.07 3.50
CA ALA A 140 8.62 19.85 3.91
C ALA A 140 8.96 21.35 4.08
N GLU A 141 10.15 21.69 4.61
CA GLU A 141 10.56 23.07 4.92
C GLU A 141 11.14 23.81 3.71
N LYS A 142 12.00 23.14 2.95
CA LYS A 142 12.69 23.76 1.78
C LYS A 142 11.93 23.54 0.48
N GLY A 143 10.96 22.63 0.49
CA GLY A 143 10.17 22.22 -0.65
C GLY A 143 10.83 21.14 -1.51
N PHE A 144 10.02 20.58 -2.39
CA PHE A 144 10.43 19.67 -3.44
C PHE A 144 9.72 20.00 -4.75
N LYS A 145 10.25 19.52 -5.87
CA LYS A 145 9.62 19.73 -7.18
C LYS A 145 8.43 18.80 -7.36
N VAL A 146 7.26 19.40 -7.61
CA VAL A 146 6.01 18.68 -7.89
C VAL A 146 6.16 17.89 -9.19
N ASP A 147 5.72 16.64 -9.18
CA ASP A 147 5.65 15.79 -10.36
C ASP A 147 4.24 15.79 -11.00
N ASP A 148 4.14 15.26 -12.23
CA ASP A 148 2.88 15.14 -12.96
C ASP A 148 1.83 14.33 -12.17
N SER A 149 2.29 13.36 -11.37
CA SER A 149 1.44 12.49 -10.58
C SER A 149 0.70 13.26 -9.49
N LEU A 150 1.39 14.14 -8.77
CA LEU A 150 0.76 14.97 -7.72
C LEU A 150 -0.19 16.00 -8.32
N THR A 151 0.22 16.72 -9.39
CA THR A 151 -0.63 17.71 -10.09
C THR A 151 -1.93 17.05 -10.58
N MET A 152 -1.83 15.91 -11.26
CA MET A 152 -3.01 15.17 -11.74
C MET A 152 -3.93 14.74 -10.58
N ARG A 153 -3.38 14.29 -9.45
CA ARG A 153 -4.19 13.87 -8.30
C ARG A 153 -4.85 15.04 -7.58
N LEU A 154 -4.19 16.19 -7.52
CA LEU A 154 -4.80 17.41 -7.03
C LEU A 154 -5.95 17.86 -7.92
N ASP A 155 -5.80 17.79 -9.25
CA ASP A 155 -6.87 18.11 -10.20
C ASP A 155 -8.08 17.18 -10.01
N LEU A 156 -7.86 15.87 -9.99
CA LEU A 156 -8.91 14.87 -9.76
C LEU A 156 -9.61 15.05 -8.40
N ALA A 157 -8.87 15.45 -7.37
CA ALA A 157 -9.42 15.62 -6.03
C ALA A 157 -10.07 17.00 -5.81
N LYS A 158 -9.78 18.00 -6.64
CA LYS A 158 -10.23 19.40 -6.51
C LYS A 158 -11.72 19.53 -6.18
N PRO A 159 -12.68 18.87 -6.87
CA PRO A 159 -14.11 18.98 -6.57
C PRO A 159 -14.48 18.58 -5.15
N ARG A 160 -13.65 17.76 -4.51
CA ARG A 160 -13.94 17.18 -3.20
C ARG A 160 -13.18 17.88 -2.06
N ILE A 161 -11.94 18.33 -2.31
CA ILE A 161 -11.06 18.83 -1.24
C ILE A 161 -10.78 20.31 -1.30
N TYR A 162 -11.00 20.97 -2.45
CA TYR A 162 -10.63 22.38 -2.62
C TYR A 162 -11.26 23.28 -1.54
N SER A 163 -10.43 24.13 -0.98
CA SER A 163 -10.82 25.23 -0.10
C SER A 163 -9.70 26.28 -0.05
N ASP A 164 -10.02 27.51 0.31
CA ASP A 164 -9.03 28.60 0.44
C ASP A 164 -7.90 28.26 1.44
N LYS A 165 -8.15 27.32 2.37
CA LYS A 165 -7.14 26.85 3.32
C LYS A 165 -6.05 25.97 2.69
N LEU A 166 -6.25 25.53 1.46
CA LEU A 166 -5.34 24.67 0.70
C LEU A 166 -4.59 25.43 -0.40
N SER A 167 -4.42 26.76 -0.24
CA SER A 167 -3.76 27.63 -1.22
C SER A 167 -2.34 27.19 -1.59
N ILE A 168 -1.62 26.47 -0.72
CA ILE A 168 -0.29 25.90 -1.05
C ILE A 168 -0.36 24.80 -2.12
N PHE A 169 -1.50 24.11 -2.22
CA PHE A 169 -1.76 23.07 -3.22
C PHE A 169 -2.53 23.58 -4.43
N TYR A 170 -3.25 24.71 -4.25
CA TYR A 170 -4.09 25.33 -5.26
C TYR A 170 -3.78 26.84 -5.34
N PRO A 171 -2.54 27.23 -5.76
CA PRO A 171 -2.23 28.63 -5.99
C PRO A 171 -3.19 29.20 -7.05
N ASN A 172 -3.79 30.37 -6.75
CA ASN A 172 -4.81 30.98 -7.60
C ASN A 172 -6.04 30.11 -7.90
N GLY A 173 -6.33 29.12 -7.04
CA GLY A 173 -7.46 28.22 -7.18
C GLY A 173 -7.26 27.06 -8.15
N GLU A 174 -6.09 26.90 -8.75
CA GLU A 174 -5.72 25.77 -9.62
C GLU A 174 -4.66 24.88 -8.97
N PRO A 175 -4.59 23.58 -9.31
CA PRO A 175 -3.54 22.71 -8.80
C PRO A 175 -2.14 23.27 -9.07
N ILE A 176 -1.26 23.18 -8.08
CA ILE A 176 0.15 23.53 -8.27
C ILE A 176 0.72 22.74 -9.45
N GLU A 177 1.45 23.44 -10.34
CA GLU A 177 1.93 22.87 -11.59
C GLU A 177 3.17 21.98 -11.40
N THR A 178 3.32 21.02 -12.29
CA THR A 178 4.53 20.19 -12.40
C THR A 178 5.77 21.04 -12.55
N GLY A 179 6.80 20.75 -11.76
CA GLY A 179 8.06 21.51 -11.75
C GLY A 179 8.06 22.71 -10.80
N GLU A 180 6.92 23.15 -10.28
CA GLU A 180 6.87 24.13 -9.20
C GLU A 180 7.39 23.54 -7.88
N THR A 181 7.71 24.40 -6.93
CA THR A 181 8.21 23.98 -5.62
C THR A 181 7.10 24.02 -4.59
N LEU A 182 6.71 22.86 -4.07
CA LEU A 182 5.75 22.77 -2.97
C LEU A 182 6.48 22.85 -1.62
N ILE A 183 6.15 23.86 -0.83
CA ILE A 183 6.65 24.07 0.54
C ILE A 183 5.50 23.83 1.52
N GLN A 184 5.72 22.95 2.51
CA GLN A 184 4.72 22.52 3.49
C GLN A 184 5.13 22.97 4.91
N THR A 185 5.18 24.27 5.15
CA THR A 185 5.68 24.86 6.40
C THR A 185 4.99 24.32 7.66
N ASP A 186 3.67 24.11 7.61
CA ASP A 186 2.92 23.58 8.75
C ASP A 186 3.25 22.13 9.01
N LEU A 187 3.46 21.32 7.96
CA LEU A 187 3.92 19.94 8.09
C LEU A 187 5.34 19.90 8.67
N ALA A 188 6.25 20.74 8.18
CA ALA A 188 7.61 20.85 8.72
C ALA A 188 7.60 21.15 10.22
N ARG A 189 6.72 22.06 10.67
CA ARG A 189 6.54 22.39 12.10
C ARG A 189 6.07 21.18 12.90
N THR A 190 5.11 20.43 12.38
CA THR A 190 4.59 19.21 13.01
C THR A 190 5.67 18.12 13.08
N LEU A 191 6.41 17.87 12.00
CA LEU A 191 7.50 16.90 11.95
C LEU A 191 8.64 17.27 12.91
N LYS A 192 9.03 18.54 13.01
CA LYS A 192 10.00 19.03 14.01
C LYS A 192 9.53 18.79 15.45
N LYS A 193 8.23 18.90 15.68
CA LYS A 193 7.68 18.60 17.01
C LYS A 193 7.75 17.11 17.31
N ILE A 194 7.42 16.24 16.35
CA ILE A 194 7.58 14.79 16.48
C ILE A 194 9.07 14.44 16.67
N GLN A 195 9.98 15.06 15.92
CA GLN A 195 11.42 14.87 16.07
C GLN A 195 11.91 15.17 17.49
N LYS A 196 11.38 16.21 18.11
CA LYS A 196 11.78 16.67 19.45
C LYS A 196 11.13 15.89 20.59
N GLU A 197 9.84 15.55 20.45
CA GLU A 197 9.00 15.07 21.55
C GLU A 197 8.56 13.59 21.36
N GLY A 198 8.99 12.93 20.25
CA GLY A 198 8.50 11.61 19.86
C GLY A 198 7.02 11.62 19.51
N ALA A 199 6.37 10.48 19.61
CA ALA A 199 4.94 10.34 19.35
C ALA A 199 4.07 11.23 20.27
N LYS A 200 4.54 11.59 21.45
CA LYS A 200 3.84 12.57 22.32
C LYS A 200 3.60 13.90 21.60
N GLY A 201 4.55 14.34 20.76
CA GLY A 201 4.41 15.55 19.96
C GLY A 201 3.21 15.52 19.01
N PHE A 202 2.74 14.34 18.63
CA PHE A 202 1.57 14.12 17.77
C PHE A 202 0.30 13.82 18.58
N TYR A 203 0.36 12.87 19.52
CA TYR A 203 -0.81 12.36 20.23
C TYR A 203 -1.23 13.21 21.45
N GLU A 204 -0.43 14.21 21.83
CA GLU A 204 -0.71 15.13 22.92
C GLU A 204 -0.53 16.60 22.48
N GLY A 205 -1.01 17.53 23.26
CA GLY A 205 -0.79 18.95 23.06
C GLY A 205 -1.48 19.55 21.82
N GLY A 206 -0.77 20.40 21.08
CA GLY A 206 -1.35 21.23 20.00
C GLY A 206 -1.82 20.44 18.79
N VAL A 207 -1.02 19.44 18.34
CA VAL A 207 -1.37 18.61 17.18
C VAL A 207 -2.59 17.75 17.50
N ALA A 208 -2.62 17.09 18.66
CA ALA A 208 -3.78 16.29 19.08
C ALA A 208 -5.05 17.15 19.18
N ARG A 209 -4.97 18.37 19.74
CA ARG A 209 -6.12 19.30 19.76
C ARG A 209 -6.60 19.68 18.36
N ALA A 210 -5.68 19.89 17.41
CA ALA A 210 -6.02 20.20 16.03
C ALA A 210 -6.72 19.01 15.34
N ILE A 211 -6.22 17.78 15.54
CA ILE A 211 -6.87 16.54 15.07
C ILE A 211 -8.26 16.41 15.70
N SER A 212 -8.37 16.50 17.02
CA SER A 212 -9.63 16.38 17.76
C SER A 212 -10.70 17.36 17.25
N LYS A 213 -10.33 18.61 17.07
CA LYS A 213 -11.24 19.64 16.55
C LYS A 213 -11.71 19.33 15.12
N THR A 214 -10.80 18.86 14.26
CA THR A 214 -11.08 18.65 12.84
C THR A 214 -11.79 17.32 12.57
N ALA A 215 -11.38 16.25 13.23
CA ALA A 215 -11.91 14.90 13.07
C ALA A 215 -13.15 14.62 13.95
N LYS A 216 -13.37 15.42 14.99
CA LYS A 216 -14.39 15.18 16.03
C LYS A 216 -14.12 13.89 16.82
N ILE A 217 -12.84 13.61 17.08
CA ILE A 217 -12.34 12.51 17.90
C ILE A 217 -11.92 13.06 19.27
N SER A 218 -12.17 12.34 20.35
CA SER A 218 -11.77 12.77 21.70
C SER A 218 -10.23 12.79 21.86
N LEU A 219 -9.74 13.60 22.76
CA LEU A 219 -8.30 13.61 23.09
C LEU A 219 -7.87 12.29 23.73
N GLU A 220 -8.76 11.66 24.47
CA GLU A 220 -8.54 10.35 25.09
C GLU A 220 -8.36 9.26 24.04
N ASP A 221 -9.20 9.26 23.00
CA ASP A 221 -9.06 8.33 21.87
C ASP A 221 -7.73 8.52 21.14
N ILE A 222 -7.37 9.79 20.87
CA ILE A 222 -6.11 10.12 20.19
C ILE A 222 -4.91 9.65 21.03
N LYS A 223 -4.87 10.00 22.32
CA LYS A 223 -3.80 9.62 23.23
C LYS A 223 -3.77 8.11 23.51
N GLY A 224 -4.93 7.46 23.48
CA GLY A 224 -5.08 6.02 23.76
C GLY A 224 -4.69 5.11 22.60
N TYR A 225 -4.27 5.63 21.44
CA TYR A 225 -3.90 4.80 20.30
C TYR A 225 -2.77 3.83 20.65
N LYS A 226 -2.90 2.57 20.17
CA LYS A 226 -1.90 1.51 20.36
C LYS A 226 -1.62 0.80 19.05
N VAL A 227 -0.34 0.52 18.84
CA VAL A 227 0.17 -0.35 17.77
C VAL A 227 -0.12 -1.80 18.13
N GLU A 228 -0.43 -2.63 17.14
CA GLU A 228 -0.55 -4.07 17.30
C GLU A 228 0.63 -4.79 16.67
N VAL A 229 1.22 -5.73 17.40
CA VAL A 229 2.27 -6.60 16.89
C VAL A 229 1.67 -7.96 16.62
N ARG A 230 1.77 -8.41 15.38
CA ARG A 230 1.14 -9.64 14.93
C ARG A 230 2.18 -10.59 14.32
N LYS A 231 1.92 -11.89 14.38
CA LYS A 231 2.69 -12.86 13.59
C LYS A 231 2.24 -12.77 12.13
N PRO A 232 3.17 -12.78 11.17
CA PRO A 232 2.82 -12.91 9.76
C PRO A 232 2.03 -14.20 9.50
N VAL A 233 1.15 -14.18 8.52
CA VAL A 233 0.57 -15.42 7.99
C VAL A 233 1.64 -16.10 7.15
N LYS A 234 1.83 -17.39 7.39
CA LYS A 234 2.79 -18.22 6.65
C LYS A 234 2.07 -19.21 5.76
N GLY A 235 2.61 -19.41 4.58
CA GLY A 235 2.18 -20.45 3.67
C GLY A 235 3.31 -20.89 2.77
N ASN A 236 3.06 -21.90 1.95
CA ASN A 236 3.96 -22.30 0.89
C ASN A 236 3.26 -22.12 -0.46
N TYR A 237 4.02 -21.66 -1.45
CA TYR A 237 3.56 -21.54 -2.83
C TYR A 237 4.71 -21.86 -3.78
N MET A 238 4.56 -22.88 -4.62
CA MET A 238 5.59 -23.31 -5.58
C MET A 238 6.99 -23.54 -4.96
N GLY A 239 7.01 -24.00 -3.71
CA GLY A 239 8.24 -24.22 -2.97
C GLY A 239 8.83 -22.97 -2.31
N TYR A 240 8.21 -21.80 -2.46
CA TYR A 240 8.55 -20.61 -1.68
C TYR A 240 7.84 -20.61 -0.33
N ASP A 241 8.57 -20.30 0.72
CA ASP A 241 7.98 -19.89 1.99
C ASP A 241 7.46 -18.47 1.83
N VAL A 242 6.15 -18.30 2.02
CA VAL A 242 5.47 -17.01 1.86
C VAL A 242 5.10 -16.46 3.23
N TYR A 243 5.55 -15.24 3.49
CA TYR A 243 5.21 -14.44 4.67
C TYR A 243 4.40 -13.24 4.22
N THR A 244 3.22 -13.08 4.77
CA THR A 244 2.34 -11.99 4.36
C THR A 244 1.58 -11.38 5.53
N ALA A 245 1.01 -10.18 5.31
CA ALA A 245 0.29 -9.44 6.32
C ALA A 245 -0.90 -10.24 6.89
N PRO A 246 -1.01 -10.35 8.22
CA PRO A 246 -2.13 -11.01 8.87
C PRO A 246 -3.40 -10.15 8.83
N PRO A 247 -4.59 -10.72 9.10
CA PRO A 247 -5.81 -9.94 9.26
C PRO A 247 -5.65 -8.80 10.27
N PRO A 248 -6.29 -7.64 10.01
CA PRO A 248 -7.31 -7.36 9.02
C PRO A 248 -6.79 -6.99 7.62
N PHE A 249 -5.51 -7.22 7.34
CA PHE A 249 -4.91 -7.10 6.01
C PHE A 249 -5.28 -8.31 5.13
N SER A 250 -5.00 -8.22 3.83
CA SER A 250 -5.42 -9.23 2.84
C SER A 250 -4.33 -10.21 2.41
N GLY A 251 -3.33 -10.44 3.26
CA GLY A 251 -2.33 -11.48 2.98
C GLY A 251 -2.95 -12.88 2.89
N VAL A 252 -3.94 -13.19 3.74
CA VAL A 252 -4.71 -14.45 3.64
C VAL A 252 -5.36 -14.57 2.26
N THR A 253 -6.01 -13.51 1.79
CA THR A 253 -6.68 -13.49 0.47
C THR A 253 -5.68 -13.70 -0.66
N LEU A 254 -4.51 -13.06 -0.60
CA LEU A 254 -3.45 -13.25 -1.59
C LEU A 254 -2.96 -14.70 -1.61
N LEU A 255 -2.66 -15.30 -0.45
CA LEU A 255 -2.24 -16.70 -0.36
C LEU A 255 -3.32 -17.66 -0.85
N GLN A 256 -4.60 -17.40 -0.55
CA GLN A 256 -5.72 -18.19 -1.06
C GLN A 256 -5.77 -18.13 -2.60
N MET A 257 -5.60 -16.95 -3.19
CA MET A 257 -5.56 -16.79 -4.65
C MET A 257 -4.38 -17.55 -5.28
N LEU A 258 -3.19 -17.45 -4.71
CA LEU A 258 -2.00 -18.17 -5.18
C LEU A 258 -2.22 -19.71 -5.13
N LYS A 259 -2.69 -20.24 -4.00
CA LYS A 259 -2.96 -21.67 -3.85
C LYS A 259 -4.10 -22.16 -4.76
N LEU A 260 -5.12 -21.35 -5.00
CA LEU A 260 -6.16 -21.66 -5.98
C LEU A 260 -5.60 -21.64 -7.41
N ALA A 261 -4.68 -20.74 -7.73
CA ALA A 261 -4.01 -20.68 -9.03
C ALA A 261 -3.15 -21.93 -9.25
N GLU A 262 -2.39 -22.36 -8.25
CA GLU A 262 -1.62 -23.61 -8.28
C GLU A 262 -2.53 -24.82 -8.49
N LYS A 263 -3.58 -24.96 -7.67
CA LYS A 263 -4.54 -26.07 -7.77
C LYS A 263 -5.25 -26.16 -9.11
N LYS A 264 -5.54 -25.00 -9.74
CA LYS A 264 -6.18 -24.91 -11.06
C LYS A 264 -5.18 -24.93 -12.22
N GLU A 265 -3.88 -25.04 -11.91
CA GLU A 265 -2.78 -25.04 -12.87
C GLU A 265 -2.87 -23.85 -13.87
N VAL A 266 -3.18 -22.65 -13.35
CA VAL A 266 -3.49 -21.48 -14.18
C VAL A 266 -2.30 -21.08 -15.04
N TYR A 267 -1.08 -21.28 -14.56
CA TYR A 267 0.17 -21.01 -15.28
C TYR A 267 0.28 -21.70 -16.64
N LYS A 268 -0.47 -22.81 -16.85
CA LYS A 268 -0.51 -23.50 -18.16
C LYS A 268 -1.22 -22.70 -19.25
N ASP A 269 -2.05 -21.74 -18.83
CA ASP A 269 -2.88 -20.95 -19.77
C ASP A 269 -2.31 -19.54 -20.00
N VAL A 270 -1.12 -19.22 -19.51
CA VAL A 270 -0.52 -17.86 -19.62
C VAL A 270 -0.49 -17.37 -21.07
N ASP A 271 -0.24 -18.26 -22.04
CA ASP A 271 -0.21 -17.96 -23.47
C ASP A 271 -1.63 -17.86 -24.10
N HIS A 272 -2.67 -18.22 -23.35
CA HIS A 272 -4.08 -18.18 -23.74
C HIS A 272 -4.83 -17.10 -22.96
N THR A 273 -4.64 -15.84 -23.32
CA THR A 273 -5.09 -14.65 -22.57
C THR A 273 -6.52 -14.76 -22.04
N ALA A 274 -7.50 -15.13 -22.85
CA ALA A 274 -8.89 -15.19 -22.41
C ALA A 274 -9.14 -16.29 -21.37
N THR A 275 -8.52 -17.46 -21.52
CA THR A 275 -8.61 -18.55 -20.54
C THR A 275 -7.91 -18.19 -19.24
N TYR A 276 -6.70 -17.62 -19.31
CA TYR A 276 -5.94 -17.16 -18.16
C TYR A 276 -6.72 -16.11 -17.35
N MET A 277 -7.21 -15.07 -18.02
CA MET A 277 -8.02 -14.03 -17.38
C MET A 277 -9.30 -14.57 -16.76
N SER A 278 -9.99 -15.48 -17.44
CA SER A 278 -11.23 -16.09 -16.89
C SER A 278 -10.96 -16.93 -15.64
N LYS A 279 -9.86 -17.71 -15.63
CA LYS A 279 -9.46 -18.47 -14.42
C LYS A 279 -9.05 -17.55 -13.28
N MET A 280 -8.32 -16.46 -13.56
CA MET A 280 -7.95 -15.45 -12.56
C MET A 280 -9.17 -14.71 -11.99
N GLU A 281 -10.18 -14.45 -12.80
CA GLU A 281 -11.46 -13.89 -12.33
C GLU A 281 -12.16 -14.85 -11.36
N GLU A 282 -12.29 -16.13 -11.73
CA GLU A 282 -12.91 -17.15 -10.88
C GLU A 282 -12.18 -17.26 -9.52
N ILE A 283 -10.85 -17.31 -9.52
CA ILE A 283 -10.02 -17.36 -8.32
C ILE A 283 -10.24 -16.10 -7.46
N SER A 284 -10.25 -14.93 -8.08
CA SER A 284 -10.50 -13.67 -7.38
C SER A 284 -11.87 -13.67 -6.71
N ARG A 285 -12.89 -14.12 -7.41
CA ARG A 285 -14.26 -14.21 -6.90
C ARG A 285 -14.35 -15.13 -5.69
N ILE A 286 -13.77 -16.32 -5.77
CA ILE A 286 -13.76 -17.31 -4.67
C ILE A 286 -13.06 -16.74 -3.43
N ALA A 287 -11.85 -16.18 -3.59
CA ALA A 287 -11.09 -15.64 -2.47
C ALA A 287 -11.73 -14.39 -1.85
N TYR A 288 -12.34 -13.53 -2.66
CA TYR A 288 -13.02 -12.33 -2.17
C TYR A 288 -14.34 -12.64 -1.47
N GLN A 289 -15.06 -13.70 -1.88
CA GLN A 289 -16.21 -14.20 -1.15
C GLN A 289 -15.82 -14.67 0.25
N ASP A 290 -14.75 -15.46 0.36
CA ASP A 290 -14.22 -15.91 1.64
C ASP A 290 -13.77 -14.74 2.52
N ARG A 291 -13.03 -13.78 1.93
CA ARG A 291 -12.62 -12.55 2.60
C ARG A 291 -13.81 -11.79 3.17
N LYS A 292 -14.84 -11.57 2.37
CA LYS A 292 -16.04 -10.83 2.78
C LYS A 292 -16.75 -11.48 3.96
N LYS A 293 -16.77 -12.79 4.01
CA LYS A 293 -17.50 -13.59 4.99
C LYS A 293 -16.69 -13.85 6.26
N ASN A 294 -15.41 -14.12 6.13
CA ASN A 294 -14.60 -14.75 7.18
C ASN A 294 -13.39 -13.94 7.64
N LEU A 295 -13.16 -12.72 7.11
CA LEU A 295 -11.98 -11.93 7.45
C LEU A 295 -12.37 -10.62 8.15
N GLY A 296 -11.70 -10.30 9.28
CA GLY A 296 -11.91 -9.09 10.05
C GLY A 296 -10.75 -8.83 11.01
N ASP A 297 -10.92 -7.92 11.96
CA ASP A 297 -9.92 -7.66 13.01
C ASP A 297 -9.89 -8.83 14.01
N PRO A 298 -8.76 -9.54 14.18
CA PRO A 298 -8.66 -10.69 15.08
C PRO A 298 -8.92 -10.36 16.55
N ASN A 299 -8.83 -9.10 16.95
CA ASN A 299 -9.13 -8.68 18.32
C ASN A 299 -10.65 -8.64 18.58
N TYR A 300 -11.48 -8.70 17.53
CA TYR A 300 -12.95 -8.59 17.59
C TYR A 300 -13.68 -9.82 17.04
N VAL A 301 -13.02 -10.62 16.22
CA VAL A 301 -13.65 -11.79 15.59
C VAL A 301 -12.74 -13.00 15.72
N ASN A 302 -13.37 -14.17 15.98
CA ASN A 302 -12.63 -15.42 16.10
C ASN A 302 -12.34 -15.99 14.71
N MET A 303 -11.07 -16.01 14.32
CA MET A 303 -10.61 -16.61 13.07
C MET A 303 -9.21 -17.22 13.25
N ASP A 304 -8.88 -18.19 12.44
CA ASP A 304 -7.54 -18.76 12.35
C ASP A 304 -6.96 -18.52 10.94
N PRO A 305 -6.11 -17.50 10.76
CA PRO A 305 -5.52 -17.19 9.46
C PRO A 305 -4.71 -18.34 8.86
N ASN A 306 -4.00 -19.11 9.68
CA ASN A 306 -3.19 -20.23 9.19
C ASN A 306 -4.06 -21.39 8.70
N LYS A 307 -5.18 -21.66 9.38
CA LYS A 307 -6.18 -22.60 8.89
C LYS A 307 -6.77 -22.18 7.54
N MET A 308 -7.07 -20.89 7.37
CA MET A 308 -7.67 -20.33 6.14
C MET A 308 -6.77 -20.46 4.92
N VAL A 309 -5.45 -20.61 5.09
CA VAL A 309 -4.49 -20.82 3.99
C VAL A 309 -4.01 -22.25 3.87
N SER A 310 -4.55 -23.17 4.67
CA SER A 310 -4.20 -24.60 4.57
C SER A 310 -4.80 -25.26 3.32
N ASP A 311 -4.12 -26.27 2.77
CA ASP A 311 -4.60 -26.96 1.57
C ASP A 311 -5.97 -27.62 1.78
N LYS A 312 -6.22 -28.10 3.01
CA LYS A 312 -7.54 -28.63 3.41
C LYS A 312 -8.62 -27.54 3.28
N TYR A 313 -8.37 -26.33 3.76
CA TYR A 313 -9.33 -25.23 3.66
C TYR A 313 -9.52 -24.78 2.20
N ILE A 314 -8.42 -24.57 1.47
CA ILE A 314 -8.43 -24.23 0.03
C ILE A 314 -9.24 -25.24 -0.79
N SER A 315 -9.16 -26.53 -0.44
CA SER A 315 -9.93 -27.56 -1.14
C SER A 315 -11.45 -27.46 -0.95
N THR A 316 -11.91 -26.80 0.09
CA THR A 316 -13.34 -26.56 0.36
C THR A 316 -13.88 -25.28 -0.28
N MET A 317 -12.98 -24.37 -0.69
CA MET A 317 -13.38 -23.10 -1.29
C MET A 317 -14.00 -23.32 -2.67
N LYS A 318 -15.12 -22.67 -2.91
CA LYS A 318 -15.85 -22.75 -4.17
C LYS A 318 -16.53 -21.42 -4.46
N ASN A 319 -16.85 -21.20 -5.73
CA ASN A 319 -17.64 -20.05 -6.13
C ASN A 319 -19.07 -20.17 -5.59
N GLU A 320 -19.48 -19.20 -4.78
CA GLU A 320 -20.85 -19.05 -4.30
C GLU A 320 -21.55 -17.97 -5.15
N ASN A 321 -22.86 -17.99 -5.18
CA ASN A 321 -23.64 -16.92 -5.82
C ASN A 321 -23.47 -15.62 -5.02
N GLY A 322 -23.14 -14.54 -5.70
CA GLY A 322 -23.00 -13.21 -5.12
C GLY A 322 -21.87 -12.37 -5.74
N ASP A 323 -21.97 -11.06 -5.58
CA ASP A 323 -21.00 -10.12 -6.10
C ASP A 323 -19.97 -9.77 -5.01
N ALA A 324 -18.87 -10.49 -4.97
CA ALA A 324 -17.76 -10.24 -4.05
C ALA A 324 -16.74 -9.25 -4.61
N LEU A 325 -16.68 -9.07 -5.94
CA LEU A 325 -15.73 -8.19 -6.61
C LEU A 325 -16.22 -6.71 -6.66
N SER A 326 -17.38 -6.42 -6.08
CA SER A 326 -17.90 -5.05 -5.95
C SER A 326 -17.47 -4.34 -4.67
N GLU A 327 -16.75 -5.01 -3.77
CA GLU A 327 -16.25 -4.38 -2.55
C GLU A 327 -15.26 -3.26 -2.93
N ALA A 328 -15.73 -2.02 -2.81
CA ALA A 328 -14.89 -0.86 -3.09
C ALA A 328 -13.94 -0.62 -1.92
N GLU A 329 -12.66 -0.55 -2.20
CA GLU A 329 -11.68 0.08 -1.33
C GLU A 329 -10.97 1.18 -2.13
N HIS A 330 -10.66 2.25 -1.46
CA HIS A 330 -10.16 3.48 -2.06
C HIS A 330 -8.73 3.32 -2.62
N GLU A 331 -8.42 4.11 -3.65
CA GLU A 331 -7.28 3.90 -4.56
C GLU A 331 -5.95 4.48 -4.08
N SER A 332 -5.90 5.09 -2.88
CA SER A 332 -4.73 5.84 -2.42
C SER A 332 -3.94 5.07 -1.37
N THR A 333 -2.80 4.61 -1.77
CA THR A 333 -1.89 3.79 -0.95
C THR A 333 -0.49 3.93 -1.52
N THR A 334 0.53 3.86 -0.69
CA THR A 334 1.91 3.71 -1.14
C THR A 334 2.49 2.42 -0.59
N HIS A 335 3.31 1.76 -1.40
CA HIS A 335 4.03 0.56 -1.02
C HIS A 335 5.52 0.73 -1.28
N PHE A 336 6.36 0.11 -0.45
CA PHE A 336 7.79 0.04 -0.67
C PHE A 336 8.38 -1.26 -0.13
N VAL A 337 9.53 -1.64 -0.69
CA VAL A 337 10.34 -2.78 -0.27
C VAL A 337 11.75 -2.31 -0.03
N ILE A 338 12.37 -2.80 1.04
CA ILE A 338 13.78 -2.51 1.37
C ILE A 338 14.45 -3.82 1.74
N ILE A 339 15.65 -4.02 1.23
CA ILE A 339 16.54 -5.12 1.61
C ILE A 339 17.87 -4.53 2.05
N ASP A 340 18.38 -4.91 3.22
CA ASP A 340 19.72 -4.52 3.69
C ASP A 340 20.77 -5.59 3.43
N ARG A 341 22.02 -5.27 3.76
CA ARG A 341 23.17 -6.16 3.55
C ARG A 341 23.14 -7.43 4.38
N ASP A 342 22.39 -7.43 5.49
CA ASP A 342 22.23 -8.58 6.38
C ASP A 342 21.08 -9.50 5.92
N GLY A 343 20.42 -9.13 4.82
CA GLY A 343 19.28 -9.85 4.25
C GLY A 343 17.98 -9.63 5.00
N THR A 344 17.89 -8.61 5.83
CA THR A 344 16.60 -8.17 6.40
C THR A 344 15.76 -7.53 5.30
N VAL A 345 14.54 -7.99 5.17
CA VAL A 345 13.55 -7.44 4.22
C VAL A 345 12.45 -6.75 4.97
N VAL A 346 12.16 -5.52 4.55
CA VAL A 346 10.97 -4.77 4.94
C VAL A 346 10.06 -4.62 3.74
N SER A 347 8.80 -5.06 3.88
CA SER A 347 7.72 -4.82 2.92
C SER A 347 6.62 -4.05 3.64
N SER A 348 6.33 -2.84 3.22
CA SER A 348 5.45 -1.93 3.96
C SER A 348 4.44 -1.22 3.06
N THR A 349 3.23 -1.08 3.59
CA THR A 349 2.15 -0.38 2.91
C THR A 349 1.53 0.66 3.83
N ASN A 350 1.54 1.93 3.41
CA ASN A 350 0.97 3.08 4.12
C ASN A 350 -0.20 3.68 3.33
N THR A 351 -1.20 4.24 4.02
CA THR A 351 -2.40 4.76 3.36
C THR A 351 -3.08 5.88 4.13
N LEU A 352 -3.77 6.75 3.38
CA LEU A 352 -4.84 7.64 3.87
C LEU A 352 -6.22 7.12 3.49
N SER A 353 -6.32 6.00 2.77
CA SER A 353 -7.47 5.36 2.14
C SER A 353 -7.86 6.01 0.81
N ASN A 354 -8.50 7.18 0.74
CA ASN A 354 -8.69 7.95 -0.50
C ASN A 354 -7.50 8.89 -0.79
N PHE A 355 -7.38 9.36 -2.03
CA PHE A 355 -6.47 10.48 -2.31
C PHE A 355 -6.79 11.66 -1.40
N PHE A 356 -5.77 12.06 -0.62
CA PHE A 356 -5.91 13.10 0.42
C PHE A 356 -6.92 12.74 1.53
N GLY A 357 -7.18 11.46 1.79
CA GLY A 357 -8.11 10.98 2.81
C GLY A 357 -9.51 11.59 2.70
N THR A 358 -10.00 12.17 3.78
CA THR A 358 -11.27 12.94 3.79
C THR A 358 -11.18 14.31 3.11
N GLY A 359 -9.98 14.77 2.72
CA GLY A 359 -9.74 16.16 2.32
C GLY A 359 -9.63 17.14 3.51
N LYS A 360 -9.89 16.69 4.73
CA LYS A 360 -9.71 17.54 5.91
C LYS A 360 -8.22 17.70 6.23
N TYR A 361 -7.76 18.93 6.21
CA TYR A 361 -6.38 19.32 6.43
C TYR A 361 -6.23 20.03 7.78
N THR A 362 -5.25 19.62 8.56
CA THR A 362 -4.98 20.18 9.88
C THR A 362 -3.52 19.97 10.27
N ALA A 363 -2.92 20.93 10.96
CA ALA A 363 -1.53 20.88 11.42
C ALA A 363 -0.50 20.48 10.32
N GLY A 364 -0.82 20.75 9.05
CA GLY A 364 0.06 20.50 7.91
C GLY A 364 -0.15 19.17 7.20
N PHE A 365 -1.16 18.37 7.53
CA PHE A 365 -1.40 17.07 6.91
C PHE A 365 -2.89 16.77 6.70
N PHE A 366 -3.18 15.87 5.78
CA PHE A 366 -4.53 15.35 5.54
C PHE A 366 -4.88 14.22 6.51
N LEU A 367 -6.16 14.15 6.89
CA LEU A 367 -6.71 13.09 7.73
C LEU A 367 -7.35 11.99 6.88
N ASN A 368 -7.07 10.75 7.26
CA ASN A 368 -7.59 9.55 6.61
C ASN A 368 -9.13 9.50 6.54
N ASN A 369 -9.64 8.62 5.67
CA ASN A 369 -11.07 8.27 5.64
C ASN A 369 -11.28 6.76 5.83
N GLN A 370 -10.43 6.11 6.59
CA GLN A 370 -10.32 4.67 6.70
C GLN A 370 -11.58 3.98 7.23
N LEU A 371 -12.39 4.68 8.04
CA LEU A 371 -13.57 4.07 8.63
C LEU A 371 -14.71 3.86 7.62
N GLN A 372 -14.60 4.39 6.42
CA GLN A 372 -15.52 4.07 5.32
C GLN A 372 -15.35 2.62 4.80
N ASN A 373 -14.26 1.94 5.14
CA ASN A 373 -14.01 0.55 4.76
C ASN A 373 -14.75 -0.48 5.64
N PHE A 374 -15.46 -0.04 6.69
CA PHE A 374 -16.32 -0.93 7.46
C PHE A 374 -17.59 -1.31 6.66
N GLY A 375 -17.95 -2.59 6.79
CA GLY A 375 -19.25 -3.08 6.30
C GLY A 375 -20.39 -2.72 7.26
N SER A 376 -21.62 -2.93 6.79
CA SER A 376 -22.82 -2.78 7.62
C SER A 376 -22.99 -3.90 8.65
N GLU A 377 -22.44 -5.08 8.37
CA GLU A 377 -22.61 -6.30 9.15
C GLU A 377 -21.42 -7.26 9.04
N GLY A 378 -21.44 -8.32 9.80
CA GLY A 378 -20.45 -9.40 9.76
C GLY A 378 -19.10 -9.05 10.40
N PHE A 379 -18.06 -9.79 10.06
CA PHE A 379 -16.73 -9.68 10.67
C PHE A 379 -16.09 -8.30 10.51
N ASN A 380 -16.50 -7.53 9.51
CA ASN A 380 -16.03 -6.17 9.28
C ASN A 380 -17.06 -5.09 9.69
N SER A 381 -17.99 -5.43 10.57
CA SER A 381 -18.90 -4.40 11.15
C SER A 381 -18.13 -3.40 12.00
N TYR A 382 -18.65 -2.18 12.04
CA TYR A 382 -18.09 -1.10 12.85
C TYR A 382 -18.26 -1.41 14.35
N GLU A 383 -17.15 -1.34 15.10
CA GLU A 383 -17.12 -1.43 16.57
C GLU A 383 -16.07 -0.47 17.13
N PRO A 384 -16.26 0.12 18.34
CA PRO A 384 -15.27 1.00 18.95
C PRO A 384 -13.90 0.31 19.15
N GLY A 385 -12.83 1.01 18.85
CA GLY A 385 -11.44 0.50 18.94
C GLY A 385 -11.01 -0.43 17.81
N LYS A 386 -11.93 -0.90 16.96
CA LYS A 386 -11.68 -1.87 15.90
C LYS A 386 -10.96 -1.27 14.68
N ARG A 387 -10.18 -2.09 14.00
CA ARG A 387 -9.59 -1.81 12.68
C ARG A 387 -10.45 -2.38 11.57
N SER A 388 -10.71 -1.59 10.53
CA SER A 388 -11.43 -2.10 9.33
C SER A 388 -10.57 -3.06 8.52
N ARG A 389 -11.18 -3.95 7.74
CA ARG A 389 -10.44 -4.71 6.71
C ARG A 389 -9.76 -3.78 5.72
N THR A 390 -8.66 -4.27 5.11
CA THR A 390 -8.00 -3.64 3.99
C THR A 390 -7.53 -4.67 2.97
N PHE A 391 -7.32 -4.24 1.73
CA PHE A 391 -6.72 -5.07 0.68
C PHE A 391 -5.18 -4.99 0.64
N MET A 392 -4.55 -4.18 1.46
CA MET A 392 -3.10 -4.14 1.59
C MET A 392 -2.54 -5.53 1.94
N ALA A 393 -1.52 -5.96 1.22
CA ALA A 393 -0.93 -7.28 1.37
C ALA A 393 0.60 -7.24 1.18
N PRO A 394 1.36 -6.49 2.04
CA PRO A 394 2.80 -6.56 2.00
C PRO A 394 3.26 -8.00 2.24
N THR A 395 4.14 -8.48 1.37
CA THR A 395 4.49 -9.91 1.30
C THR A 395 5.99 -10.08 1.07
N VAL A 396 6.55 -11.15 1.62
CA VAL A 396 7.93 -11.62 1.39
C VAL A 396 7.87 -13.10 1.06
N LEU A 397 8.60 -13.51 0.00
CA LEU A 397 8.79 -14.90 -0.39
C LEU A 397 10.26 -15.28 -0.24
N LYS A 398 10.53 -16.50 0.21
CA LYS A 398 11.90 -17.04 0.35
C LYS A 398 11.99 -18.45 -0.21
N LYS A 399 13.03 -18.72 -1.03
CA LYS A 399 13.34 -20.05 -1.56
C LYS A 399 14.82 -20.11 -1.96
N ASP A 400 15.54 -21.14 -1.52
CA ASP A 400 16.89 -21.49 -2.00
C ASP A 400 17.89 -20.30 -2.02
N GLY A 401 17.85 -19.44 -1.00
CA GLY A 401 18.68 -18.23 -0.91
C GLY A 401 18.14 -17.00 -1.64
N GLU A 402 17.09 -17.15 -2.45
CA GLU A 402 16.35 -16.03 -3.03
C GLU A 402 15.38 -15.44 -2.01
N THR A 403 15.27 -14.12 -2.00
CA THR A 403 14.28 -13.41 -1.18
C THR A 403 13.63 -12.31 -2.02
N ILE A 404 12.30 -12.28 -2.04
CA ILE A 404 11.51 -11.31 -2.77
C ILE A 404 10.57 -10.60 -1.79
N GLY A 405 10.74 -9.29 -1.64
CA GLY A 405 9.69 -8.46 -1.05
C GLY A 405 8.79 -7.93 -2.16
N ILE A 406 7.47 -7.87 -1.94
CA ILE A 406 6.54 -7.39 -2.97
C ILE A 406 5.27 -6.81 -2.35
N GLY A 407 4.69 -5.85 -3.05
CA GLY A 407 3.37 -5.31 -2.80
C GLY A 407 2.98 -4.22 -3.78
N SER A 408 1.81 -3.66 -3.61
CA SER A 408 1.27 -2.65 -4.53
C SER A 408 0.30 -1.72 -3.80
N PRO A 409 0.17 -0.45 -4.20
CA PRO A 409 -1.05 0.31 -4.05
C PRO A 409 -2.14 -0.23 -5.00
N GLY A 410 -3.41 0.18 -4.80
CA GLY A 410 -4.48 -0.17 -5.74
C GLY A 410 -5.80 -0.63 -5.09
N GLY A 411 -5.94 -0.52 -3.78
CA GLY A 411 -7.18 -0.87 -3.08
C GLY A 411 -7.57 -2.33 -3.32
N ASN A 412 -8.83 -2.57 -3.66
CA ASN A 412 -9.36 -3.92 -3.91
C ASN A 412 -8.68 -4.69 -5.07
N ARG A 413 -7.82 -4.04 -5.85
CA ARG A 413 -7.09 -4.66 -6.96
C ARG A 413 -5.76 -5.28 -6.53
N ILE A 414 -5.28 -4.99 -5.31
CA ILE A 414 -3.95 -5.42 -4.85
C ILE A 414 -3.73 -6.94 -4.99
N PRO A 415 -4.56 -7.83 -4.41
CA PRO A 415 -4.34 -9.27 -4.58
C PRO A 415 -4.50 -9.73 -6.04
N GLN A 416 -5.38 -9.09 -6.82
CA GLN A 416 -5.60 -9.41 -8.23
C GLN A 416 -4.40 -9.04 -9.12
N ILE A 417 -3.62 -8.00 -8.73
CA ILE A 417 -2.41 -7.57 -9.43
C ILE A 417 -1.23 -8.46 -9.04
N LEU A 418 -1.08 -8.75 -7.76
CA LEU A 418 0.06 -9.51 -7.25
C LEU A 418 0.00 -10.99 -7.64
N THR A 419 -1.20 -11.59 -7.68
CA THR A 419 -1.35 -13.02 -8.00
C THR A 419 -0.81 -13.38 -9.39
N PRO A 420 -1.18 -12.71 -10.50
CA PRO A 420 -0.63 -13.03 -11.83
C PRO A 420 0.88 -12.81 -11.92
N ILE A 421 1.42 -11.80 -11.24
CA ILE A 421 2.86 -11.53 -11.22
C ILE A 421 3.60 -12.68 -10.54
N LEU A 422 3.16 -13.07 -9.36
CA LEU A 422 3.77 -14.15 -8.60
C LEU A 422 3.57 -15.51 -9.29
N ASP A 423 2.40 -15.76 -9.87
CA ASP A 423 2.12 -17.00 -10.64
C ASP A 423 3.10 -17.13 -11.81
N LYS A 424 3.24 -16.12 -12.65
CA LYS A 424 4.18 -16.13 -13.79
C LYS A 424 5.63 -16.27 -13.33
N TYR A 425 6.03 -15.50 -12.31
CA TYR A 425 7.40 -15.51 -11.83
C TYR A 425 7.82 -16.88 -11.28
N THR A 426 7.03 -17.45 -10.38
CA THR A 426 7.35 -18.72 -9.72
C THR A 426 7.33 -19.92 -10.69
N HIS A 427 6.67 -19.76 -11.84
CA HIS A 427 6.68 -20.75 -12.92
C HIS A 427 7.70 -20.45 -14.04
N GLY A 428 8.65 -19.53 -13.80
CA GLY A 428 9.76 -19.26 -14.71
C GLY A 428 9.37 -18.62 -16.03
N LYS A 429 8.29 -17.82 -16.07
CA LYS A 429 7.80 -17.16 -17.30
C LYS A 429 8.54 -15.86 -17.65
N GLY A 430 9.58 -15.50 -16.91
CA GLY A 430 10.41 -14.33 -17.16
C GLY A 430 11.08 -13.80 -15.88
N SER A 431 11.88 -12.74 -16.01
CA SER A 431 12.39 -12.02 -14.85
C SER A 431 11.27 -11.29 -14.12
N LEU A 432 11.40 -11.07 -12.80
CA LEU A 432 10.39 -10.35 -12.02
C LEU A 432 10.12 -8.95 -12.60
N GLN A 433 11.17 -8.25 -13.04
CA GLN A 433 11.03 -6.92 -13.63
C GLN A 433 10.29 -6.94 -14.97
N ASP A 434 10.53 -7.93 -15.83
CA ASP A 434 9.82 -8.05 -17.11
C ASP A 434 8.33 -8.33 -16.87
N ILE A 435 8.01 -9.23 -15.93
CA ILE A 435 6.63 -9.57 -15.58
C ILE A 435 5.90 -8.37 -14.95
N ILE A 436 6.55 -7.59 -14.09
CA ILE A 436 5.98 -6.36 -13.52
C ILE A 436 5.70 -5.32 -14.61
N ASN A 437 6.49 -5.30 -15.67
CA ASN A 437 6.33 -4.40 -16.81
C ASN A 437 5.25 -4.84 -17.82
N GLU A 438 4.75 -6.06 -17.71
CA GLU A 438 3.63 -6.51 -18.53
C GLU A 438 2.36 -5.72 -18.23
N TYR A 439 1.42 -5.73 -19.18
CA TYR A 439 0.12 -5.10 -18.95
C TYR A 439 -0.65 -5.82 -17.84
N ARG A 440 -1.36 -5.05 -17.05
CA ARG A 440 -2.16 -5.55 -15.94
C ARG A 440 -3.64 -5.65 -16.32
N PHE A 441 -4.33 -6.50 -15.61
CA PHE A 441 -5.79 -6.60 -15.64
C PHE A 441 -6.34 -6.86 -14.23
N THR A 442 -7.57 -6.44 -14.01
CA THR A 442 -8.30 -6.64 -12.74
C THR A 442 -9.79 -6.81 -13.05
N PHE A 443 -10.53 -7.27 -12.05
CA PHE A 443 -11.95 -7.55 -12.21
C PHE A 443 -12.77 -6.76 -11.19
N GLU A 444 -13.88 -6.19 -11.66
CA GLU A 444 -14.89 -5.58 -10.83
C GLU A 444 -16.26 -6.02 -11.37
N LYS A 445 -17.06 -6.66 -10.53
CA LYS A 445 -18.31 -7.33 -10.97
C LYS A 445 -18.02 -8.27 -12.14
N ASN A 446 -18.71 -8.10 -13.24
CA ASN A 446 -18.53 -8.88 -14.48
C ASN A 446 -17.68 -8.14 -15.54
N THR A 447 -16.83 -7.23 -15.09
CA THR A 447 -15.99 -6.44 -16.01
C THR A 447 -14.52 -6.67 -15.72
N ALA A 448 -13.78 -7.08 -16.76
CA ALA A 448 -12.33 -7.10 -16.78
C ALA A 448 -11.82 -5.73 -17.25
N TYR A 449 -11.05 -5.06 -16.40
CA TYR A 449 -10.34 -3.83 -16.74
C TYR A 449 -8.91 -4.19 -17.17
N THR A 450 -8.43 -3.61 -18.25
CA THR A 450 -7.10 -3.88 -18.82
C THR A 450 -6.37 -2.59 -19.17
N GLU A 451 -5.04 -2.57 -19.05
CA GLU A 451 -4.22 -1.41 -19.46
C GLU A 451 -4.12 -1.26 -20.97
N ILE A 452 -4.23 -2.35 -21.70
CA ILE A 452 -4.15 -2.38 -23.18
C ILE A 452 -5.49 -2.68 -23.82
N GLN A 453 -5.58 -2.40 -25.12
CA GLN A 453 -6.69 -2.84 -25.94
C GLN A 453 -6.48 -4.30 -26.31
N LEU A 454 -7.38 -5.19 -25.87
CA LEU A 454 -7.38 -6.59 -26.27
C LEU A 454 -7.95 -6.75 -27.68
N SER A 455 -7.54 -7.82 -28.37
CA SER A 455 -8.08 -8.18 -29.70
C SER A 455 -9.58 -8.48 -29.63
N SER A 456 -10.25 -8.37 -30.77
CA SER A 456 -11.68 -8.71 -30.86
C SER A 456 -11.95 -10.18 -30.55
N GLU A 457 -11.03 -11.07 -30.93
CA GLU A 457 -11.10 -12.49 -30.61
C GLU A 457 -11.12 -12.77 -29.11
N VAL A 458 -10.14 -12.23 -28.38
CA VAL A 458 -10.04 -12.37 -26.91
C VAL A 458 -11.26 -11.77 -26.23
N LYS A 459 -11.74 -10.59 -26.66
CA LYS A 459 -12.95 -9.98 -26.11
C LYS A 459 -14.20 -10.83 -26.34
N ASN A 460 -14.35 -11.40 -27.52
CA ASN A 460 -15.49 -12.27 -27.85
C ASN A 460 -15.44 -13.55 -27.00
N GLU A 461 -14.27 -14.13 -26.79
CA GLU A 461 -14.10 -15.29 -25.91
C GLU A 461 -14.46 -14.96 -24.47
N LEU A 462 -13.94 -13.85 -23.91
CA LEU A 462 -14.26 -13.39 -22.54
C LEU A 462 -15.77 -13.10 -22.41
N SER A 463 -16.40 -12.50 -23.41
CA SER A 463 -17.84 -12.24 -23.43
C SER A 463 -18.68 -13.53 -23.37
N ARG A 464 -18.26 -14.59 -24.08
CA ARG A 464 -18.92 -15.92 -24.01
C ARG A 464 -18.81 -16.53 -22.59
N LYS A 465 -17.77 -16.14 -21.84
CA LYS A 465 -17.54 -16.53 -20.45
C LYS A 465 -18.21 -15.58 -19.45
N GLY A 466 -19.01 -14.60 -19.91
CA GLY A 466 -19.76 -13.65 -19.09
C GLY A 466 -18.97 -12.42 -18.63
N LEU A 467 -17.78 -12.18 -19.18
CA LEU A 467 -16.92 -11.04 -18.82
C LEU A 467 -16.93 -9.96 -19.89
N ASN A 468 -17.32 -8.75 -19.51
CA ASN A 468 -17.13 -7.56 -20.31
C ASN A 468 -15.68 -7.08 -20.21
N VAL A 469 -15.15 -6.45 -21.26
CA VAL A 469 -13.78 -5.92 -21.26
C VAL A 469 -13.80 -4.41 -21.44
N LYS A 470 -13.10 -3.70 -20.55
CA LYS A 470 -12.92 -2.24 -20.64
C LYS A 470 -11.45 -1.89 -20.52
N LYS A 471 -10.94 -1.09 -21.44
CA LYS A 471 -9.60 -0.49 -21.30
C LYS A 471 -9.65 0.65 -20.29
N LYS A 472 -8.65 0.70 -19.40
CA LYS A 472 -8.39 1.81 -18.47
C LYS A 472 -7.03 2.41 -18.77
N VAL A 473 -6.99 3.69 -19.10
CA VAL A 473 -5.75 4.39 -19.47
C VAL A 473 -5.06 5.03 -18.26
N SER A 474 -5.78 5.22 -17.15
CA SER A 474 -5.23 5.89 -15.96
C SER A 474 -4.16 5.02 -15.28
N PRO A 475 -2.90 5.46 -15.21
CA PRO A 475 -1.85 4.75 -14.46
C PRO A 475 -2.19 4.57 -12.98
N ALA A 476 -2.96 5.52 -12.40
CA ALA A 476 -3.39 5.47 -11.01
C ALA A 476 -4.35 4.31 -10.72
N PHE A 477 -5.09 3.82 -11.73
CA PHE A 477 -6.07 2.76 -11.54
C PHE A 477 -5.44 1.42 -11.13
N PHE A 478 -4.31 1.04 -11.74
CA PHE A 478 -3.66 -0.23 -11.44
C PHE A 478 -2.62 -0.14 -10.32
N GLY A 479 -2.25 1.05 -9.89
CA GLY A 479 -1.15 1.26 -8.94
C GLY A 479 0.23 0.96 -9.54
N GLY A 480 1.28 1.00 -8.73
CA GLY A 480 2.66 0.66 -9.11
C GLY A 480 3.19 -0.43 -8.19
N VAL A 481 3.47 -1.62 -8.74
CA VAL A 481 4.08 -2.70 -7.97
C VAL A 481 5.50 -2.32 -7.58
N GLN A 482 5.85 -2.54 -6.31
CA GLN A 482 7.21 -2.41 -5.81
C GLN A 482 7.68 -3.79 -5.34
N ALA A 483 8.84 -4.19 -5.80
CA ALA A 483 9.44 -5.47 -5.45
C ALA A 483 10.98 -5.34 -5.36
#